data_341cc138c6d1b080bf8c5afe6ce60d4d
#
_entry.id   341cc138c6d1b080bf8c5afe6ce60d4d
#
_cell.length_a   1.000
_cell.length_b   1.000
_cell.length_c   1.000
_cell.angle_alpha   90.00
_cell.angle_beta   90.00
_cell.angle_gamma   90.00
#
_symmetry.space_group_name_H-M   'P 1'
#
loop_
_entity.id
_entity.type
_entity.pdbx_description
1 polymer ?
#
loop_
_entity_poly.entity_id
_entity_poly.type
_entity_poly.pdbx_seq_one_letter_code
_entity_poly.pdbx_strand_id
1 'polypeptide(L)'
;EGEEGSIAGCFAVTALDSLNIGPDGEYRRNESAFSNIQCVDNCPFYFLPNVFSPNQDNMNDVFQSFPWKFVDSVDFVINNRWGVPVFYTLDPNVNWDGTHFETGERMPDGVYYYTAVVYTRRLEGIVPEKISGTLHLVGGKGLIVE
;
A
#
# COMPACT_ATOMS: atom_id res chain seq x y z
N GLU A 1 -3.10 10.46 4.48
CA GLU A 1 -4.06 11.36 3.84
C GLU A 1 -4.22 10.94 2.40
N GLY A 2 -5.28 10.29 2.08
CA GLY A 2 -5.67 9.87 0.76
C GLY A 2 -6.66 8.72 0.83
N GLU A 3 -7.82 8.95 1.43
CA GLU A 3 -9.00 8.17 1.10
C GLU A 3 -9.38 8.49 -0.35
N GLU A 4 -8.57 8.03 -1.30
CA GLU A 4 -9.07 7.88 -2.64
C GLU A 4 -10.11 6.77 -2.60
N GLY A 5 -11.36 7.15 -2.82
CA GLY A 5 -12.53 6.32 -2.66
C GLY A 5 -12.36 4.96 -3.33
N SER A 6 -12.47 3.91 -2.52
CA SER A 6 -12.61 2.56 -3.03
C SER A 6 -13.80 2.52 -3.98
N ILE A 7 -13.57 2.02 -5.18
CA ILE A 7 -14.64 1.72 -6.15
C ILE A 7 -15.08 0.25 -6.05
N ALA A 8 -14.50 -0.51 -5.12
CA ALA A 8 -14.90 -1.90 -4.90
C ALA A 8 -16.36 -1.97 -4.45
N GLY A 9 -17.14 -2.75 -5.14
CA GLY A 9 -18.54 -2.91 -4.87
C GLY A 9 -19.25 -3.71 -5.94
N CYS A 10 -20.45 -4.15 -5.63
CA CYS A 10 -21.32 -4.79 -6.56
C CYS A 10 -22.43 -3.83 -6.96
N PHE A 11 -22.60 -3.63 -8.26
CA PHE A 11 -23.50 -2.64 -8.84
C PHE A 11 -24.60 -3.31 -9.65
N ALA A 12 -25.81 -2.81 -9.51
CA ALA A 12 -26.93 -3.13 -10.35
C ALA A 12 -27.63 -1.84 -10.76
N VAL A 13 -28.27 -1.84 -11.90
CA VAL A 13 -28.97 -0.68 -12.45
C VAL A 13 -30.46 -0.98 -12.53
N THR A 14 -31.28 -0.03 -12.17
CA THR A 14 -32.70 -0.03 -12.44
C THR A 14 -33.04 1.13 -13.39
N ALA A 15 -34.07 0.96 -14.18
CA ALA A 15 -34.64 2.02 -15.00
C ALA A 15 -35.88 2.58 -14.27
N LEU A 16 -35.95 3.89 -14.17
CA LEU A 16 -37.12 4.60 -13.66
C LEU A 16 -37.90 5.16 -14.84
N ASP A 17 -39.19 4.81 -14.91
CA ASP A 17 -40.09 5.43 -15.88
C ASP A 17 -40.34 6.90 -15.51
N SER A 18 -40.48 7.74 -16.52
CA SER A 18 -40.95 9.11 -16.33
C SER A 18 -42.40 9.09 -15.87
N LEU A 19 -42.71 9.94 -14.94
CA LEU A 19 -43.99 10.15 -14.27
C LEU A 19 -45.22 9.79 -15.11
N ASN A 20 -45.85 8.67 -14.84
CA ASN A 20 -47.20 8.37 -15.29
C ASN A 20 -48.24 8.89 -14.31
N ILE A 21 -49.22 9.64 -14.79
CA ILE A 21 -50.35 10.06 -14.00
C ILE A 21 -51.36 8.89 -14.05
N GLY A 22 -51.58 8.24 -12.89
CA GLY A 22 -52.59 7.22 -12.77
C GLY A 22 -54.00 7.81 -12.99
N PRO A 23 -55.02 6.95 -13.17
CA PRO A 23 -56.42 7.39 -13.37
C PRO A 23 -56.97 8.12 -12.13
N ASP A 24 -56.30 8.05 -11.00
CA ASP A 24 -56.57 8.73 -9.75
C ASP A 24 -55.89 10.10 -9.62
N GLY A 25 -55.11 10.53 -10.63
CA GLY A 25 -54.37 11.80 -10.61
C GLY A 25 -53.06 11.75 -9.82
N GLU A 26 -52.70 10.61 -9.27
CA GLU A 26 -51.45 10.43 -8.52
C GLU A 26 -50.26 10.12 -9.45
N TYR A 27 -49.11 10.74 -9.16
CA TYR A 27 -47.87 10.48 -9.89
C TYR A 27 -47.27 9.16 -9.41
N ARG A 28 -47.16 8.20 -10.30
CA ARG A 28 -46.54 6.90 -10.04
C ARG A 28 -45.24 6.78 -10.82
N ARG A 29 -44.19 6.37 -10.12
CA ARG A 29 -42.93 5.93 -10.71
C ARG A 29 -42.95 4.42 -10.82
N ASN A 30 -42.73 3.90 -11.99
CA ASN A 30 -42.44 2.49 -12.17
C ASN A 30 -40.93 2.31 -12.21
N GLU A 31 -40.42 1.39 -11.41
CA GLU A 31 -39.04 1.00 -11.39
C GLU A 31 -38.94 -0.41 -11.99
N SER A 32 -37.97 -0.61 -12.88
CA SER A 32 -37.71 -1.93 -13.46
C SER A 32 -37.10 -2.88 -12.42
N ALA A 33 -37.09 -4.16 -12.71
CA ALA A 33 -36.26 -5.09 -11.97
C ALA A 33 -34.76 -4.69 -12.09
N PHE A 34 -33.95 -5.10 -11.12
CA PHE A 34 -32.49 -4.91 -11.18
C PHE A 34 -31.90 -5.59 -12.42
N SER A 35 -30.90 -4.95 -13.01
CA SER A 35 -30.04 -5.57 -14.02
C SER A 35 -29.26 -6.75 -13.39
N ASN A 36 -28.47 -7.44 -14.20
CA ASN A 36 -27.44 -8.33 -13.68
C ASN A 36 -26.47 -7.55 -12.77
N ILE A 37 -26.04 -8.19 -11.70
CA ILE A 37 -25.06 -7.64 -10.77
C ILE A 37 -23.67 -7.78 -11.37
N GLN A 38 -22.91 -6.68 -11.40
CA GLN A 38 -21.49 -6.65 -11.75
C GLN A 38 -20.68 -6.18 -10.55
N CYS A 39 -19.68 -6.96 -10.19
CA CYS A 39 -18.78 -6.61 -9.09
C CYS A 39 -17.44 -6.14 -9.63
N VAL A 40 -16.92 -5.08 -9.03
CA VAL A 40 -15.60 -4.50 -9.32
C VAL A 40 -14.78 -4.57 -8.04
N ASP A 41 -13.56 -5.05 -8.15
CA ASP A 41 -12.61 -5.09 -7.04
C ASP A 41 -11.59 -3.96 -7.15
N ASN A 42 -10.95 -3.62 -6.03
CA ASN A 42 -9.81 -2.72 -6.01
C ASN A 42 -8.62 -3.37 -6.72
N CYS A 43 -7.76 -2.55 -7.30
CA CYS A 43 -6.47 -2.96 -7.84
C CYS A 43 -5.36 -2.44 -6.91
N PRO A 44 -4.97 -3.18 -5.86
CA PRO A 44 -3.93 -2.75 -4.95
C PRO A 44 -2.59 -2.61 -5.64
N PHE A 45 -1.82 -1.65 -5.16
CA PHE A 45 -0.52 -1.31 -5.71
C PHE A 45 0.44 -0.98 -4.56
N TYR A 46 1.54 -1.72 -4.46
CA TYR A 46 2.58 -1.50 -3.47
C TYR A 46 3.94 -1.90 -4.03
N PHE A 47 4.85 -0.95 -4.17
CA PHE A 47 6.19 -1.17 -4.68
C PHE A 47 7.24 -0.52 -3.79
N LEU A 48 8.40 -1.15 -3.73
CA LEU A 48 9.55 -0.73 -2.97
C LEU A 48 10.75 -0.53 -3.90
N PRO A 49 11.62 0.47 -3.64
CA PRO A 49 12.90 0.57 -4.31
C PRO A 49 13.82 -0.58 -3.88
N ASN A 50 14.90 -0.77 -4.60
CA ASN A 50 15.90 -1.79 -4.27
C ASN A 50 17.24 -1.19 -3.82
N VAL A 51 17.35 0.13 -3.74
CA VAL A 51 18.56 0.84 -3.34
C VAL A 51 18.19 2.17 -2.69
N PHE A 52 18.94 2.57 -1.66
CA PHE A 52 18.87 3.90 -1.08
C PHE A 52 20.24 4.30 -0.52
N SER A 53 20.45 5.60 -0.36
CA SER A 53 21.74 6.16 0.02
C SER A 53 21.59 7.27 1.08
N PRO A 54 21.60 6.92 2.37
CA PRO A 54 21.42 7.88 3.46
C PRO A 54 22.67 8.72 3.69
N ASN A 55 23.03 9.54 2.70
CA ASN A 55 24.24 10.41 2.70
C ASN A 55 23.93 11.87 3.01
N GLN A 56 22.66 12.21 3.25
CA GLN A 56 22.18 13.55 3.57
C GLN A 56 22.31 14.57 2.41
N ASP A 57 22.19 14.09 1.19
CA ASP A 57 22.13 14.96 0.00
C ASP A 57 20.70 15.32 -0.42
N ASN A 58 19.70 14.91 0.36
CA ASN A 58 18.25 15.02 0.13
C ASN A 58 17.74 14.20 -1.07
N MET A 59 18.49 13.19 -1.50
CA MET A 59 18.10 12.28 -2.56
C MET A 59 18.21 10.83 -2.09
N ASN A 60 17.10 10.14 -2.00
CA ASN A 60 17.04 8.72 -1.56
C ASN A 60 17.70 8.45 -0.19
N ASP A 61 17.64 9.42 0.70
CA ASP A 61 18.20 9.31 2.06
C ASP A 61 17.40 8.38 2.97
N VAL A 62 16.19 8.06 2.57
CA VAL A 62 15.28 7.19 3.32
C VAL A 62 14.76 6.09 2.39
N PHE A 63 14.80 4.85 2.87
CA PHE A 63 14.14 3.75 2.20
C PHE A 63 12.63 3.84 2.47
N GLN A 64 11.89 4.17 1.43
CA GLN A 64 10.44 4.35 1.51
C GLN A 64 9.75 3.70 0.31
N SER A 65 8.50 3.31 0.51
CA SER A 65 7.67 2.80 -0.58
C SER A 65 7.40 3.89 -1.63
N PHE A 66 7.21 3.46 -2.88
CA PHE A 66 6.57 4.32 -3.88
C PHE A 66 5.12 4.61 -3.47
N PRO A 67 4.47 5.62 -4.07
CA PRO A 67 3.05 5.86 -3.81
C PRO A 67 2.25 4.57 -3.97
N TRP A 68 1.45 4.25 -2.98
CA TRP A 68 0.69 3.00 -2.90
C TRP A 68 -0.82 3.29 -2.91
N LYS A 69 -1.61 2.26 -3.30
CA LYS A 69 -3.08 2.35 -3.32
C LYS A 69 -3.71 1.09 -2.72
N PHE A 70 -4.81 1.30 -2.01
CA PHE A 70 -5.62 0.24 -1.40
C PHE A 70 -4.84 -0.68 -0.46
N VAL A 71 -3.83 -0.15 0.19
CA VAL A 71 -3.10 -0.79 1.29
C VAL A 71 -3.68 -0.29 2.60
N ASP A 72 -3.99 -1.20 3.50
CA ASP A 72 -4.49 -0.87 4.83
C ASP A 72 -3.34 -0.69 5.83
N SER A 73 -2.48 -1.67 5.87
CA SER A 73 -1.32 -1.71 6.75
C SER A 73 -0.26 -2.66 6.19
N VAL A 74 0.92 -2.62 6.76
CA VAL A 74 1.98 -3.58 6.47
C VAL A 74 2.56 -4.14 7.78
N ASP A 75 3.15 -5.30 7.70
CA ASP A 75 4.02 -5.86 8.73
C ASP A 75 5.37 -6.06 8.05
N PHE A 76 6.30 -5.13 8.27
CA PHE A 76 7.52 -4.99 7.47
C PHE A 76 8.77 -5.15 8.33
N VAL A 77 9.63 -6.07 7.94
CA VAL A 77 10.89 -6.38 8.62
C VAL A 77 12.05 -6.32 7.65
N ILE A 78 13.12 -5.64 8.03
CA ILE A 78 14.41 -5.70 7.33
C ILE A 78 15.39 -6.51 8.19
N ASN A 79 16.07 -7.44 7.54
CA ASN A 79 17.10 -8.27 8.15
C ASN A 79 18.45 -8.03 7.49
N ASN A 80 19.50 -8.19 8.28
CA ASN A 80 20.85 -8.24 7.73
C ASN A 80 21.12 -9.59 7.04
N ARG A 81 22.32 -9.76 6.47
CA ARG A 81 22.71 -11.00 5.78
C ARG A 81 22.74 -12.25 6.64
N TRP A 82 22.71 -12.11 7.96
CA TRP A 82 22.64 -13.23 8.91
C TRP A 82 21.22 -13.55 9.36
N GLY A 83 20.23 -12.83 8.83
CA GLY A 83 18.83 -13.01 9.20
C GLY A 83 18.42 -12.32 10.49
N VAL A 84 19.27 -11.45 11.03
CA VAL A 84 18.95 -10.68 12.24
C VAL A 84 18.15 -9.43 11.87
N PRO A 85 16.98 -9.21 12.51
CA PRO A 85 16.18 -8.01 12.26
C PRO A 85 16.94 -6.74 12.65
N VAL A 86 16.94 -5.75 11.75
CA VAL A 86 17.58 -4.45 11.96
C VAL A 86 16.57 -3.30 11.92
N PHE A 87 15.38 -3.53 11.35
CA PHE A 87 14.29 -2.58 11.31
C PHE A 87 12.94 -3.28 11.24
N TYR A 88 11.93 -2.66 11.84
CA TYR A 88 10.54 -3.11 11.84
C TYR A 88 9.58 -1.94 11.80
N THR A 89 8.52 -2.04 11.01
CA THR A 89 7.47 -1.03 10.97
C THR A 89 6.13 -1.61 10.54
N LEU A 90 5.05 -0.94 10.97
CA LEU A 90 3.68 -1.19 10.50
C LEU A 90 3.20 -0.10 9.53
N ASP A 91 4.02 0.92 9.30
CA ASP A 91 3.71 2.03 8.39
C ASP A 91 3.94 1.60 6.93
N PRO A 92 2.94 1.70 6.03
CA PRO A 92 3.10 1.40 4.62
C PRO A 92 4.20 2.21 3.92
N ASN A 93 4.53 3.40 4.43
CA ASN A 93 5.63 4.20 3.87
C ASN A 93 7.01 3.66 4.21
N VAL A 94 7.13 2.80 5.19
CA VAL A 94 8.37 2.20 5.72
C VAL A 94 9.26 3.21 6.42
N ASN A 95 9.83 4.18 5.70
CA ASN A 95 10.65 5.30 6.22
C ASN A 95 11.89 4.87 7.02
N TRP A 96 12.64 3.89 6.53
CA TRP A 96 13.90 3.48 7.16
C TRP A 96 15.06 4.37 6.73
N ASP A 97 15.76 4.94 7.70
CA ASP A 97 16.89 5.85 7.50
C ASP A 97 18.28 5.15 7.51
N GLY A 98 18.30 3.83 7.57
CA GLY A 98 19.52 3.04 7.62
C GLY A 98 20.11 2.87 9.01
N THR A 99 19.34 3.14 10.07
CA THR A 99 19.77 2.91 11.46
C THR A 99 19.09 1.66 12.04
N HIS A 100 19.76 1.04 13.03
CA HIS A 100 19.19 -0.09 13.77
C HIS A 100 18.09 0.40 14.72
N PHE A 101 16.94 -0.25 14.70
CA PHE A 101 15.74 0.19 15.41
C PHE A 101 15.88 0.22 16.95
N GLU A 102 16.76 -0.61 17.53
CA GLU A 102 16.97 -0.65 18.98
C GLU A 102 18.15 0.23 19.43
N THR A 103 19.25 0.21 18.70
CA THR A 103 20.50 0.90 19.11
C THR A 103 20.62 2.30 18.53
N GLY A 104 19.91 2.61 17.44
CA GLY A 104 20.08 3.85 16.68
C GLY A 104 21.40 3.94 15.93
N GLU A 105 22.23 2.89 15.98
CA GLU A 105 23.49 2.85 15.26
C GLU A 105 23.28 2.72 13.76
N ARG A 106 24.11 3.40 13.00
CA ARG A 106 24.07 3.32 11.55
C ARG A 106 24.49 1.94 11.06
N MET A 107 23.67 1.39 10.19
CA MET A 107 23.96 0.12 9.56
C MET A 107 25.03 0.26 8.48
N PRO A 108 25.95 -0.70 8.36
CA PRO A 108 26.99 -0.69 7.33
C PRO A 108 26.40 -0.82 5.92
N ASP A 109 27.11 -0.27 4.95
CA ASP A 109 26.77 -0.44 3.54
C ASP A 109 26.75 -1.93 3.17
N GLY A 110 25.77 -2.31 2.38
CA GLY A 110 25.64 -3.70 1.95
C GLY A 110 24.22 -4.07 1.53
N VAL A 111 24.03 -5.37 1.40
CA VAL A 111 22.75 -5.96 1.02
C VAL A 111 21.96 -6.36 2.27
N TYR A 112 20.72 -5.96 2.29
CA TYR A 112 19.73 -6.31 3.30
C TYR A 112 18.57 -7.06 2.65
N TYR A 113 17.82 -7.78 3.44
CA TYR A 113 16.68 -8.56 2.98
C TYR A 113 15.43 -8.07 3.71
N TYR A 114 14.37 -7.85 2.99
CA TYR A 114 13.10 -7.53 3.62
C TYR A 114 12.07 -8.65 3.39
N THR A 115 11.21 -8.79 4.36
CA THR A 115 9.97 -9.57 4.27
C THR A 115 8.84 -8.70 4.77
N ALA A 116 7.72 -8.76 4.08
CA ALA A 116 6.54 -8.01 4.51
C ALA A 116 5.25 -8.79 4.25
N VAL A 117 4.28 -8.53 5.09
CA VAL A 117 2.89 -8.85 4.83
C VAL A 117 2.18 -7.53 4.56
N VAL A 118 1.68 -7.37 3.35
CA VAL A 118 0.92 -6.19 2.93
C VAL A 118 -0.56 -6.52 3.03
N TYR A 119 -1.29 -5.78 3.83
CA TYR A 119 -2.73 -5.95 3.99
C TYR A 119 -3.45 -5.06 3.00
N THR A 120 -4.06 -5.65 1.99
CA THR A 120 -4.71 -4.94 0.89
C THR A 120 -6.22 -4.94 1.04
N ARG A 121 -6.85 -3.82 0.66
CA ARG A 121 -8.31 -3.67 0.68
C ARG A 121 -8.90 -4.21 -0.61
N ARG A 122 -9.63 -5.31 -0.50
CA ARG A 122 -10.35 -5.98 -1.60
C ARG A 122 -11.86 -5.93 -1.38
N LEU A 123 -12.61 -6.34 -2.39
CA LEU A 123 -14.07 -6.48 -2.28
C LEU A 123 -14.48 -7.46 -1.17
N GLU A 124 -13.72 -8.52 -0.98
CA GLU A 124 -13.92 -9.54 0.05
C GLU A 124 -13.45 -9.13 1.45
N GLY A 125 -12.83 -7.96 1.58
CA GLY A 125 -12.26 -7.44 2.82
C GLY A 125 -10.75 -7.26 2.76
N ILE A 126 -10.09 -7.32 3.91
CA ILE A 126 -8.63 -7.19 4.00
C ILE A 126 -7.95 -8.51 3.68
N VAL A 127 -7.10 -8.51 2.67
CA VAL A 127 -6.36 -9.69 2.18
C VAL A 127 -4.86 -9.49 2.44
N PRO A 128 -4.20 -10.42 3.15
CA PRO A 128 -2.76 -10.38 3.35
C PRO A 128 -2.01 -10.91 2.13
N GLU A 129 -1.04 -10.16 1.65
CA GLU A 129 -0.13 -10.54 0.58
C GLU A 129 1.32 -10.53 1.09
N LYS A 130 2.03 -11.66 0.96
CA LYS A 130 3.44 -11.75 1.37
C LYS A 130 4.35 -11.32 0.24
N ILE A 131 5.25 -10.39 0.55
CA ILE A 131 6.32 -9.96 -0.35
C ILE A 131 7.67 -10.10 0.33
N SER A 132 8.71 -10.28 -0.46
CA SER A 132 10.10 -10.30 0.01
C SER A 132 11.02 -9.81 -1.08
N GLY A 133 12.15 -9.29 -0.70
CA GLY A 133 13.14 -8.82 -1.65
C GLY A 133 14.45 -8.43 -0.99
N THR A 134 15.31 -7.84 -1.79
CA THR A 134 16.60 -7.32 -1.37
C THR A 134 16.64 -5.81 -1.54
N LEU A 135 17.38 -5.16 -0.67
CA LEU A 135 17.68 -3.76 -0.80
C LEU A 135 19.17 -3.52 -0.55
N HIS A 136 19.71 -2.52 -1.23
CA HIS A 136 21.10 -2.12 -1.11
C HIS A 136 21.17 -0.78 -0.36
N LEU A 137 21.89 -0.77 0.76
CA LEU A 137 22.29 0.45 1.45
C LEU A 137 23.67 0.83 0.93
N VAL A 138 23.79 2.00 0.32
CA VAL A 138 25.04 2.50 -0.27
C VAL A 138 25.31 3.95 0.12
N GLY A 139 26.57 4.34 0.22
CA GLY A 139 26.94 5.74 0.45
C GLY A 139 26.66 6.24 1.86
N GLY A 140 26.44 5.34 2.81
CA GLY A 140 26.64 5.68 4.19
C GLY A 140 28.02 6.29 4.29
N LYS A 141 28.21 7.48 4.94
CA LYS A 141 29.52 8.07 5.09
C LYS A 141 30.51 6.98 5.50
N GLY A 142 30.99 6.27 4.48
CA GLY A 142 31.99 5.24 4.62
C GLY A 142 33.18 5.88 5.27
N LEU A 143 33.74 5.18 6.22
CA LEU A 143 35.10 5.35 6.66
C LEU A 143 35.87 6.23 5.69
N ILE A 144 36.14 7.46 6.08
CA ILE A 144 37.26 8.17 5.53
C ILE A 144 38.45 7.30 5.91
N VAL A 145 38.85 6.44 5.00
CA VAL A 145 40.15 5.80 5.09
C VAL A 145 41.15 6.90 4.80
N GLU A 146 41.70 7.46 5.84
CA GLU A 146 42.88 8.28 5.69
C GLU A 146 44.06 7.45 5.18
#